data_c496173c7dba531f3c7e13a3c3dc8831
#
_entry.id   c496173c7dba531f3c7e13a3c3dc8831
#
_cell.length_a   1.000
_cell.length_b   1.000
_cell.length_c   1.000
_cell.angle_alpha   90.00
_cell.angle_beta   90.00
_cell.angle_gamma   90.00
#
_symmetry.space_group_name_H-M   'P 1'
#
loop_
_entity.id
_entity.type
_entity.pdbx_description
1 polymer ?
#
loop_
_entity_poly.entity_id
_entity_poly.type
_entity_poly.pdbx_seq_one_letter_code
_entity_poly.pdbx_strand_id
1 'polypeptide(L)'
;GQDAHAVHDGKATPPFRIQLLQEYLAKKLPELGASVSALPRETAGSLLLFGHCTERTEEVTSQEQWRTIFRAFGLELEPQATGCCGMCGVYGHEAEHYDESRGVFDMSWGKRIPGDAAARRRVLAQGHSCRSQVKRFSGFVPRHPMEALRDALEGATPAE
;
A
#
# COMPACT_ATOMS: atom_id res chain seq x y z
N GLY A 1 14.42 9.27 13.03
CA GLY A 1 15.06 8.82 11.85
C GLY A 1 16.17 9.76 11.47
N GLN A 2 17.36 9.26 11.38
CA GLN A 2 18.55 10.03 11.05
C GLN A 2 18.64 10.19 9.53
N ASP A 3 19.00 11.39 9.12
CA ASP A 3 19.29 11.82 7.76
C ASP A 3 20.47 11.06 7.15
N ALA A 4 20.28 9.82 6.78
CA ALA A 4 21.26 9.07 6.03
C ALA A 4 20.95 9.23 4.55
N HIS A 5 21.74 10.08 3.90
CA HIS A 5 22.03 10.30 2.50
C HIS A 5 21.96 11.76 2.05
N ALA A 6 22.40 12.66 2.92
CA ALA A 6 22.86 13.95 2.44
C ALA A 6 24.36 13.86 2.20
N VAL A 7 24.78 13.47 1.00
CA VAL A 7 26.07 13.85 0.48
C VAL A 7 26.02 15.34 0.22
N HIS A 8 26.36 16.14 1.21
CA HIS A 8 26.38 17.58 1.12
C HIS A 8 27.66 18.05 0.45
N ASP A 9 27.65 18.15 -0.87
CA ASP A 9 28.48 19.10 -1.59
C ASP A 9 27.85 20.50 -1.46
N GLY A 10 28.06 21.21 -0.37
CA GLY A 10 27.82 22.63 -0.18
C GLY A 10 26.58 23.29 -0.85
N LYS A 11 25.59 22.52 -1.31
CA LYS A 11 24.39 23.02 -1.96
C LYS A 11 23.34 23.39 -0.94
N ALA A 12 22.74 24.55 -1.12
CA ALA A 12 21.62 25.01 -0.30
C ALA A 12 20.52 23.93 -0.22
N THR A 13 20.03 23.68 0.98
CA THR A 13 18.86 22.79 1.20
C THR A 13 17.71 23.31 0.34
N PRO A 14 17.06 22.46 -0.47
CA PRO A 14 15.97 22.91 -1.32
C PRO A 14 14.83 23.50 -0.47
N PRO A 15 14.12 24.53 -0.96
CA PRO A 15 13.04 25.18 -0.21
C PRO A 15 11.76 24.33 -0.12
N PHE A 16 11.86 23.05 -0.35
CA PHE A 16 10.74 22.10 -0.27
C PHE A 16 11.14 20.84 0.53
N ARG A 17 10.15 20.23 1.14
CA ARG A 17 10.29 18.96 1.86
C ARG A 17 9.60 17.87 1.06
N ILE A 18 10.33 16.77 0.83
CA ILE A 18 9.75 15.53 0.29
C ILE A 18 9.29 14.68 1.48
N GLN A 19 8.09 14.15 1.39
CA GLN A 19 7.53 13.23 2.39
C GLN A 19 6.65 12.18 1.72
N LEU A 20 6.46 11.06 2.36
CA LEU A 20 5.57 10.03 1.87
C LEU A 20 4.11 10.47 2.02
N LEU A 21 3.25 9.95 1.14
CA LEU A 21 1.84 10.32 1.09
C LEU A 21 1.13 10.05 2.42
N GLN A 22 1.34 8.89 3.02
CA GLN A 22 0.72 8.54 4.30
C GLN A 22 1.21 9.42 5.45
N GLU A 23 2.47 9.86 5.44
CA GLU A 23 2.97 10.82 6.42
C GLU A 23 2.22 12.17 6.32
N TYR A 24 2.05 12.64 5.07
CA TYR A 24 1.32 13.87 4.81
C TYR A 24 -0.13 13.76 5.28
N LEU A 25 -0.82 12.68 4.88
CA LEU A 25 -2.22 12.47 5.24
C LEU A 25 -2.41 12.32 6.74
N ALA A 26 -1.55 11.54 7.42
CA ALA A 26 -1.63 11.37 8.87
C ALA A 26 -1.50 12.70 9.62
N LYS A 27 -0.63 13.61 9.14
CA LYS A 27 -0.48 14.96 9.69
C LYS A 27 -1.70 15.85 9.42
N LYS A 28 -2.41 15.61 8.31
CA LYS A 28 -3.60 16.38 7.92
C LYS A 28 -4.91 15.89 8.54
N LEU A 29 -4.93 14.70 9.14
CA LEU A 29 -6.14 14.15 9.77
C LEU A 29 -6.84 15.10 10.74
N PRO A 30 -6.16 15.88 11.63
CA PRO A 30 -6.83 16.82 12.49
C PRO A 30 -7.62 17.91 11.75
N GLU A 31 -7.14 18.31 10.56
CA GLU A 31 -7.79 19.31 9.71
C GLU A 31 -9.00 18.71 8.96
N LEU A 32 -8.96 17.41 8.66
CA LEU A 32 -10.00 16.68 7.94
C LEU A 32 -11.10 16.10 8.86
N GLY A 33 -10.85 16.06 10.16
CA GLY A 33 -11.56 15.23 11.13
C GLY A 33 -13.09 15.32 11.12
N ALA A 34 -13.68 16.51 10.97
CA ALA A 34 -15.14 16.67 10.95
C ALA A 34 -15.78 16.07 9.68
N SER A 35 -15.11 16.22 8.53
CA SER A 35 -15.63 15.71 7.23
C SER A 35 -15.54 14.19 7.14
N VAL A 36 -14.49 13.59 7.73
CA VAL A 36 -14.22 12.15 7.67
C VAL A 36 -15.06 11.37 8.69
N SER A 37 -15.29 11.94 9.87
CA SER A 37 -16.09 11.29 10.93
C SER A 37 -17.56 11.07 10.58
N ALA A 38 -18.07 11.74 9.55
CA ALA A 38 -19.43 11.62 9.06
C ALA A 38 -19.63 10.49 8.03
N LEU A 39 -18.56 9.81 7.62
CA LEU A 39 -18.66 8.73 6.63
C LEU A 39 -19.35 7.50 7.21
N PRO A 40 -20.16 6.79 6.41
CA PRO A 40 -20.71 5.50 6.82
C PRO A 40 -19.59 4.51 7.10
N ARG A 41 -19.68 3.82 8.22
CA ARG A 41 -18.70 2.75 8.54
C ARG A 41 -18.99 1.54 7.65
N GLU A 42 -17.99 1.14 6.87
CA GLU A 42 -18.09 -0.07 6.07
C GLU A 42 -17.99 -1.30 6.97
N THR A 43 -19.00 -2.15 6.93
CA THR A 43 -19.09 -3.37 7.74
C THR A 43 -18.57 -4.62 7.01
N ALA A 44 -18.05 -4.47 5.81
CA ALA A 44 -17.69 -5.59 4.91
C ALA A 44 -16.40 -6.35 5.30
N GLY A 45 -15.85 -6.12 6.50
CA GLY A 45 -14.62 -6.74 6.98
C GLY A 45 -13.37 -5.92 6.69
N SER A 46 -12.26 -6.32 7.30
CA SER A 46 -10.99 -5.60 7.20
C SER A 46 -10.42 -5.59 5.77
N LEU A 47 -9.89 -4.44 5.35
CA LEU A 47 -9.08 -4.32 4.15
C LEU A 47 -7.67 -4.87 4.43
N LEU A 48 -7.09 -5.59 3.49
CA LEU A 48 -5.81 -6.27 3.63
C LEU A 48 -4.70 -5.46 2.95
N LEU A 49 -3.82 -4.85 3.72
CA LEU A 49 -2.72 -4.03 3.18
C LEU A 49 -1.47 -4.87 2.93
N PHE A 50 -1.10 -4.95 1.67
CA PHE A 50 0.16 -5.54 1.22
C PHE A 50 1.17 -4.42 0.96
N GLY A 51 2.00 -4.14 1.96
CA GLY A 51 2.99 -3.06 1.92
C GLY A 51 4.14 -3.36 0.97
N HIS A 52 4.69 -2.30 0.34
CA HIS A 52 5.90 -2.41 -0.45
C HIS A 52 7.10 -2.80 0.43
N CYS A 53 7.93 -3.75 -0.01
CA CYS A 53 9.00 -4.28 0.83
C CYS A 53 10.00 -3.19 1.27
N THR A 54 10.44 -2.32 0.37
CA THR A 54 11.34 -1.21 0.68
C THR A 54 10.72 -0.24 1.68
N GLU A 55 9.46 0.14 1.50
CA GLU A 55 8.77 1.03 2.43
C GLU A 55 8.67 0.41 3.83
N ARG A 56 8.44 -0.89 3.93
CA ARG A 56 8.38 -1.58 5.23
C ARG A 56 9.73 -1.65 5.96
N THR A 57 10.83 -1.64 5.24
CA THR A 57 12.18 -1.67 5.82
C THR A 57 12.73 -0.29 6.13
N GLU A 58 12.48 0.67 5.26
CA GLU A 58 12.99 2.04 5.39
C GLU A 58 12.08 2.93 6.26
N GLU A 59 10.76 2.68 6.21
CA GLU A 59 9.74 3.48 6.90
C GLU A 59 8.84 2.59 7.77
N VAL A 60 9.39 2.10 8.87
CA VAL A 60 8.72 1.14 9.78
C VAL A 60 7.37 1.63 10.32
N THR A 61 7.15 2.94 10.37
CA THR A 61 5.90 3.56 10.83
C THR A 61 4.83 3.64 9.74
N SER A 62 5.17 3.41 8.47
CA SER A 62 4.27 3.59 7.33
C SER A 62 2.97 2.80 7.46
N GLN A 63 3.04 1.53 7.85
CA GLN A 63 1.85 0.69 7.98
C GLN A 63 0.92 1.18 9.10
N GLU A 64 1.46 1.68 10.21
CA GLU A 64 0.65 2.23 11.31
C GLU A 64 0.04 3.57 10.93
N GLN A 65 0.75 4.39 10.16
CA GLN A 65 0.19 5.61 9.58
C GLN A 65 -1.01 5.30 8.68
N TRP A 66 -0.91 4.31 7.80
CA TRP A 66 -2.04 3.85 6.98
C TRP A 66 -3.20 3.35 7.84
N ARG A 67 -2.95 2.54 8.87
CA ARG A 67 -4.00 2.09 9.80
C ARG A 67 -4.71 3.27 10.46
N THR A 68 -3.95 4.26 10.91
CA THR A 68 -4.50 5.47 11.54
C THR A 68 -5.38 6.26 10.58
N ILE A 69 -4.93 6.42 9.32
CA ILE A 69 -5.70 7.08 8.27
C ILE A 69 -7.01 6.31 8.02
N PHE A 70 -6.93 5.00 7.75
CA PHE A 70 -8.10 4.19 7.45
C PHE A 70 -9.12 4.20 8.60
N ARG A 71 -8.65 4.10 9.84
CA ARG A 71 -9.52 4.20 11.02
C ARG A 71 -10.25 5.55 11.11
N ALA A 72 -9.58 6.65 10.76
CA ALA A 72 -10.21 7.96 10.70
C ALA A 72 -11.33 8.01 9.65
N PHE A 73 -11.20 7.27 8.56
CA PHE A 73 -12.23 7.08 7.50
C PHE A 73 -13.29 6.02 7.86
N GLY A 74 -13.29 5.47 9.08
CA GLY A 74 -14.24 4.45 9.49
C GLY A 74 -13.98 3.07 8.90
N LEU A 75 -12.79 2.85 8.34
CA LEU A 75 -12.37 1.60 7.70
C LEU A 75 -11.39 0.82 8.59
N GLU A 76 -11.50 -0.51 8.57
CA GLU A 76 -10.53 -1.39 9.21
C GLU A 76 -9.45 -1.81 8.21
N LEU A 77 -8.18 -1.64 8.59
CA LEU A 77 -7.02 -2.02 7.77
C LEU A 77 -6.11 -2.99 8.51
N GLU A 78 -5.84 -4.13 7.89
CA GLU A 78 -4.97 -5.16 8.40
C GLU A 78 -3.70 -5.29 7.55
N PRO A 79 -2.54 -4.80 8.02
CA PRO A 79 -1.26 -5.00 7.35
C PRO A 79 -0.89 -6.48 7.28
N GLN A 80 -0.55 -6.95 6.08
CA GLN A 80 -0.13 -8.32 5.85
C GLN A 80 1.39 -8.46 6.00
N ALA A 81 1.83 -9.44 6.77
CA ALA A 81 3.25 -9.74 6.96
C ALA A 81 3.82 -10.43 5.71
N THR A 82 4.11 -9.66 4.66
CA THR A 82 4.68 -10.14 3.39
C THR A 82 6.16 -9.79 3.27
N GLY A 83 6.89 -10.55 2.47
CA GLY A 83 8.23 -10.18 1.99
C GLY A 83 8.18 -9.47 0.64
N CYS A 84 9.18 -9.68 -0.20
CA CYS A 84 9.22 -9.17 -1.56
C CYS A 84 8.09 -9.79 -2.41
N CYS A 85 7.57 -9.03 -3.36
CA CYS A 85 6.60 -9.51 -4.35
C CYS A 85 7.27 -10.23 -5.54
N GLY A 86 8.60 -10.29 -5.59
CA GLY A 86 9.36 -10.92 -6.67
C GLY A 86 9.65 -10.02 -7.87
N MET A 87 9.18 -8.77 -7.91
CA MET A 87 9.46 -7.88 -9.04
C MET A 87 10.90 -7.35 -9.02
N CYS A 88 11.40 -6.91 -7.87
CA CYS A 88 12.77 -6.45 -7.68
C CYS A 88 13.26 -5.49 -8.79
N GLY A 89 12.65 -4.33 -8.90
CA GLY A 89 12.90 -3.41 -10.01
C GLY A 89 12.34 -3.94 -11.32
N VAL A 90 13.20 -4.17 -12.31
CA VAL A 90 12.83 -4.76 -13.62
C VAL A 90 13.11 -6.27 -13.70
N TYR A 91 13.85 -6.82 -12.77
CA TYR A 91 14.29 -8.21 -12.74
C TYR A 91 13.14 -9.20 -13.00
N GLY A 92 12.03 -9.04 -12.30
CA GLY A 92 10.88 -9.91 -12.46
C GLY A 92 10.13 -9.75 -13.81
N HIS A 93 10.44 -8.73 -14.60
CA HIS A 93 9.89 -8.57 -15.96
C HIS A 93 10.68 -9.34 -17.01
N GLU A 94 11.93 -9.66 -16.74
CA GLU A 94 12.79 -10.38 -17.67
C GLU A 94 12.31 -11.84 -17.79
N ALA A 95 12.23 -12.34 -19.02
CA ALA A 95 11.68 -13.67 -19.30
C ALA A 95 12.50 -14.79 -18.64
N GLU A 96 13.80 -14.61 -18.60
CA GLU A 96 14.77 -15.54 -18.00
C GLU A 96 14.64 -15.65 -16.48
N HIS A 97 14.05 -14.64 -15.80
CA HIS A 97 13.84 -14.59 -14.37
C HIS A 97 12.38 -14.85 -13.94
N TYR A 98 11.57 -15.35 -14.87
CA TYR A 98 10.15 -15.58 -14.61
C TYR A 98 9.91 -16.55 -13.44
N ASP A 99 10.62 -17.67 -13.44
CA ASP A 99 10.42 -18.74 -12.44
C ASP A 99 10.92 -18.32 -11.05
N GLU A 100 12.05 -17.63 -10.96
CA GLU A 100 12.56 -17.07 -9.71
C GLU A 100 11.61 -16.01 -9.15
N SER A 101 11.17 -15.09 -10.01
CA SER A 101 10.20 -14.05 -9.65
C SER A 101 8.89 -14.67 -9.15
N ARG A 102 8.40 -15.70 -9.81
CA ARG A 102 7.24 -16.49 -9.41
C ARG A 102 7.46 -17.19 -8.07
N GLY A 103 8.60 -17.83 -7.89
CA GLY A 103 8.96 -18.50 -6.64
C GLY A 103 8.96 -17.56 -5.46
N VAL A 104 9.55 -16.37 -5.59
CA VAL A 104 9.55 -15.32 -4.55
C VAL A 104 8.12 -14.86 -4.23
N PHE A 105 7.30 -14.64 -5.25
CA PHE A 105 5.89 -14.29 -5.06
C PHE A 105 5.13 -15.36 -4.29
N ASP A 106 5.25 -16.62 -4.70
CA ASP A 106 4.54 -17.76 -4.10
C ASP A 106 4.98 -18.04 -2.66
N MET A 107 6.24 -17.79 -2.32
CA MET A 107 6.72 -17.91 -0.94
C MET A 107 6.11 -16.89 0.01
N SER A 108 5.70 -15.74 -0.48
CA SER A 108 5.29 -14.59 0.33
C SER A 108 3.86 -14.14 0.05
N TRP A 109 3.66 -13.41 -1.04
CA TRP A 109 2.38 -12.79 -1.41
C TRP A 109 1.33 -13.82 -1.79
N GLY A 110 1.68 -14.80 -2.60
CA GLY A 110 0.76 -15.84 -3.09
C GLY A 110 0.04 -16.59 -1.98
N LYS A 111 0.74 -16.86 -0.87
CA LYS A 111 0.17 -17.54 0.30
C LYS A 111 -0.89 -16.73 1.06
N ARG A 112 -0.92 -15.43 0.88
CA ARG A 112 -1.77 -14.51 1.64
C ARG A 112 -2.89 -13.89 0.82
N ILE A 113 -2.77 -13.95 -0.50
CA ILE A 113 -3.83 -13.48 -1.38
C ILE A 113 -5.02 -14.43 -1.27
N PRO A 114 -6.22 -13.89 -0.98
CA PRO A 114 -7.42 -14.71 -0.90
C PRO A 114 -7.76 -15.42 -2.21
N GLY A 115 -8.28 -16.63 -2.12
CA GLY A 115 -8.70 -17.41 -3.27
C GLY A 115 -10.02 -16.92 -3.90
N ASP A 116 -10.93 -16.39 -3.10
CA ASP A 116 -12.24 -15.95 -3.57
C ASP A 116 -12.27 -14.50 -4.07
N ALA A 117 -13.14 -14.22 -5.03
CA ALA A 117 -13.22 -12.91 -5.68
C ALA A 117 -13.69 -11.79 -4.72
N ALA A 118 -14.59 -12.09 -3.80
CA ALA A 118 -15.09 -11.08 -2.85
C ALA A 118 -13.98 -10.64 -1.88
N ALA A 119 -13.21 -11.60 -1.35
CA ALA A 119 -12.08 -11.28 -0.47
C ALA A 119 -10.93 -10.58 -1.22
N ARG A 120 -10.73 -10.86 -2.52
CA ARG A 120 -9.75 -10.17 -3.38
C ARG A 120 -10.03 -8.68 -3.51
N ARG A 121 -11.30 -8.24 -3.49
CA ARG A 121 -11.68 -6.82 -3.50
C ARG A 121 -11.17 -6.06 -2.28
N ARG A 122 -10.88 -6.75 -1.19
CA ARG A 122 -10.32 -6.17 0.04
C ARG A 122 -8.80 -6.05 0.03
N VAL A 123 -8.13 -6.59 -1.00
CA VAL A 123 -6.66 -6.52 -1.12
C VAL A 123 -6.24 -5.16 -1.63
N LEU A 124 -5.37 -4.51 -0.86
CA LEU A 124 -4.73 -3.24 -1.20
C LEU A 124 -3.22 -3.44 -1.36
N ALA A 125 -2.62 -2.79 -2.34
CA ALA A 125 -1.18 -2.81 -2.52
C ALA A 125 -0.66 -1.41 -2.90
N GLN A 126 0.38 -0.95 -2.21
CA GLN A 126 0.95 0.38 -2.38
C GLN A 126 1.86 0.47 -3.62
N GLY A 127 2.75 -0.50 -3.80
CA GLY A 127 3.74 -0.46 -4.87
C GLY A 127 3.16 -0.80 -6.25
N HIS A 128 3.47 0.01 -7.26
CA HIS A 128 3.09 -0.27 -8.64
C HIS A 128 3.62 -1.64 -9.11
N SER A 129 4.89 -1.94 -8.83
CA SER A 129 5.52 -3.23 -9.13
C SER A 129 4.78 -4.40 -8.45
N CYS A 130 4.37 -4.22 -7.18
CA CYS A 130 3.61 -5.23 -6.44
C CYS A 130 2.24 -5.49 -7.07
N ARG A 131 1.53 -4.42 -7.47
CA ARG A 131 0.22 -4.53 -8.16
C ARG A 131 0.38 -5.27 -9.49
N SER A 132 1.45 -4.99 -10.23
CA SER A 132 1.78 -5.69 -11.48
C SER A 132 2.05 -7.17 -11.25
N GLN A 133 2.76 -7.55 -10.19
CA GLN A 133 3.01 -8.96 -9.85
C GLN A 133 1.73 -9.69 -9.46
N VAL A 134 0.86 -9.07 -8.67
CA VAL A 134 -0.45 -9.67 -8.33
C VAL A 134 -1.28 -9.88 -9.60
N LYS A 135 -1.31 -8.91 -10.52
CA LYS A 135 -1.96 -9.06 -11.82
C LYS A 135 -1.41 -10.25 -12.57
N ARG A 136 -0.07 -10.35 -12.65
CA ARG A 136 0.63 -11.40 -13.41
C ARG A 136 0.38 -12.80 -12.86
N PHE A 137 0.42 -12.98 -11.54
CA PHE A 137 0.40 -14.31 -10.92
C PHE A 137 -0.93 -14.68 -10.26
N SER A 138 -1.81 -13.72 -10.00
CA SER A 138 -3.11 -13.97 -9.37
C SER A 138 -4.32 -13.50 -10.19
N GLY A 139 -4.08 -12.87 -11.34
CA GLY A 139 -5.12 -12.54 -12.33
C GLY A 139 -6.01 -11.34 -11.99
N PHE A 140 -5.68 -10.53 -10.96
CA PHE A 140 -6.41 -9.31 -10.63
C PHE A 140 -5.47 -8.18 -10.24
N VAL A 141 -5.92 -6.93 -10.28
CA VAL A 141 -5.15 -5.76 -9.87
C VAL A 141 -5.66 -5.29 -8.51
N PRO A 142 -4.85 -5.35 -7.43
CA PRO A 142 -5.24 -4.78 -6.15
C PRO A 142 -5.43 -3.26 -6.26
N ARG A 143 -6.38 -2.72 -5.51
CA ARG A 143 -6.53 -1.26 -5.39
C ARG A 143 -5.33 -0.66 -4.64
N HIS A 144 -4.98 0.58 -4.98
CA HIS A 144 -4.09 1.37 -4.12
C HIS A 144 -4.85 1.85 -2.87
N PRO A 145 -4.22 2.03 -1.70
CA PRO A 145 -4.90 2.56 -0.51
C PRO A 145 -5.71 3.84 -0.77
N MET A 146 -5.20 4.76 -1.60
CA MET A 146 -5.92 5.97 -1.96
C MET A 146 -7.20 5.73 -2.76
N GLU A 147 -7.24 4.69 -3.58
CA GLU A 147 -8.46 4.33 -4.31
C GLU A 147 -9.53 3.86 -3.34
N ALA A 148 -9.17 3.08 -2.32
CA ALA A 148 -10.11 2.66 -1.29
C ALA A 148 -10.62 3.82 -0.43
N LEU A 149 -9.78 4.79 -0.09
CA LEU A 149 -10.19 6.00 0.63
C LEU A 149 -11.10 6.89 -0.21
N ARG A 150 -10.80 7.06 -1.50
CA ARG A 150 -11.67 7.80 -2.42
C ARG A 150 -13.05 7.13 -2.51
N ASP A 151 -13.08 5.81 -2.71
CA ASP A 151 -14.34 5.06 -2.83
C ASP A 151 -15.18 5.19 -1.56
N ALA A 152 -14.56 5.22 -0.38
CA ALA A 152 -15.24 5.48 0.89
C ALA A 152 -15.84 6.90 0.97
N LEU A 153 -15.12 7.91 0.45
CA LEU A 153 -15.61 9.29 0.40
C LEU A 153 -16.78 9.45 -0.56
N GLU A 154 -16.74 8.74 -1.68
CA GLU A 154 -17.78 8.81 -2.73
C GLU A 154 -18.99 7.92 -2.42
N GLY A 155 -18.93 7.09 -1.37
CA GLY A 155 -19.96 6.09 -1.06
C GLY A 155 -20.07 5.02 -2.15
N ALA A 156 -19.02 4.87 -2.96
CA ALA A 156 -19.02 3.98 -4.11
C ALA A 156 -18.76 2.53 -3.67
N THR A 157 -19.58 1.62 -4.18
CA THR A 157 -19.25 0.19 -4.14
C THR A 157 -18.00 -0.05 -5.00
N PRO A 158 -17.02 -0.85 -4.56
CA PRO A 158 -15.84 -1.15 -5.37
C PRO A 158 -16.25 -1.67 -6.75
N ALA A 159 -15.66 -1.10 -7.80
CA ALA A 159 -15.88 -1.58 -9.17
C ALA A 159 -15.48 -3.06 -9.31
N GLU A 160 -16.23 -3.80 -10.12
CA GLU A 160 -16.00 -5.21 -10.40
C GLU A 160 -14.70 -5.48 -11.17
#